data_d85055060f47049b4b4300d67b38f800
#
_entry.id   d85055060f47049b4b4300d67b38f800
#
_cell.length_a   1.000
_cell.length_b   1.000
_cell.length_c   1.000
_cell.angle_alpha   90.00
_cell.angle_beta   90.00
_cell.angle_gamma   90.00
#
_symmetry.space_group_name_H-M   'P 1'
#
loop_
_entity.id
_entity.type
_entity.pdbx_description
1 polymer ?
#
loop_
_entity_poly.entity_id
_entity_poly.type
_entity_poly.pdbx_seq_one_letter_code
_entity_poly.pdbx_strand_id
1 'polypeptide(L)'
;MPKRSIIEIENLSHTYLRGTPMEHVALKGTNLYVEEGECIAIIGHTGSGKSTLIQHFNGLMRPESGKVMIDGEDLSKKKVDLKTLRQKVGIVFQNPEDQIFEKIIGDDIAYGPFKLGLPLKEVRERVKWAMSVVGLDFEEMKDRQTFALSGGQKRKVALAGILALKPKILVLDEPTAGLDPRSRKELLDKIKRLNKEEKLTVVFVSHNMEEVAMLADRVYVMADGTDVLTGTPKEIFTDKEKLQRYQIGTPETVKVLYRLSDLGYQVKTDAFSIIEAADEVIKVLTGMKEGSQHVQRI
;
A
#
# COMPACT_ATOMS: atom_id res chain seq x y z
N MET A 1 -0.65 -7.62 -24.88
CA MET A 1 -1.88 -8.31 -24.45
C MET A 1 -2.43 -7.52 -23.28
N PRO A 2 -3.76 -7.33 -23.14
CA PRO A 2 -4.32 -6.72 -21.94
C PRO A 2 -3.89 -7.55 -20.73
N LYS A 3 -3.43 -6.89 -19.66
CA LYS A 3 -3.07 -7.57 -18.45
C LYS A 3 -4.33 -8.17 -17.83
N ARG A 4 -4.20 -9.35 -17.23
CA ARG A 4 -5.30 -10.03 -16.55
C ARG A 4 -5.67 -9.26 -15.27
N SER A 5 -6.97 -9.06 -15.04
CA SER A 5 -7.44 -8.61 -13.74
C SER A 5 -7.22 -9.69 -12.69
N ILE A 6 -6.68 -9.29 -11.54
CA ILE A 6 -6.49 -10.18 -10.40
C ILE A 6 -7.42 -9.83 -9.24
N ILE A 7 -7.90 -8.58 -9.14
CA ILE A 7 -8.94 -8.14 -8.23
C ILE A 7 -9.99 -7.38 -9.03
N GLU A 8 -11.25 -7.78 -8.92
CA GLU A 8 -12.39 -7.07 -9.50
C GLU A 8 -13.47 -6.93 -8.45
N ILE A 9 -13.85 -5.70 -8.18
CA ILE A 9 -14.92 -5.35 -7.24
C ILE A 9 -15.94 -4.51 -7.97
N GLU A 10 -17.19 -4.94 -7.93
CA GLU A 10 -18.32 -4.29 -8.59
C GLU A 10 -19.43 -4.03 -7.58
N ASN A 11 -19.79 -2.74 -7.36
CA ASN A 11 -20.89 -2.29 -6.52
C ASN A 11 -20.88 -2.90 -5.10
N LEU A 12 -19.68 -3.04 -4.50
CA LEU A 12 -19.54 -3.62 -3.17
C LEU A 12 -20.11 -2.72 -2.09
N SER A 13 -21.04 -3.26 -1.28
CA SER A 13 -21.58 -2.58 -0.11
C SER A 13 -21.39 -3.43 1.15
N HIS A 14 -21.16 -2.74 2.27
CA HIS A 14 -20.98 -3.37 3.58
C HIS A 14 -21.49 -2.45 4.70
N THR A 15 -22.30 -3.00 5.59
CA THR A 15 -22.89 -2.30 6.73
C THR A 15 -22.58 -3.02 8.03
N TYR A 16 -21.87 -2.35 8.93
CA TYR A 16 -21.64 -2.88 10.28
C TYR A 16 -22.89 -2.76 11.15
N LEU A 17 -23.13 -3.75 12.00
CA LEU A 17 -24.18 -3.76 13.04
C LEU A 17 -25.56 -3.41 12.51
N ARG A 18 -25.90 -3.95 11.33
CA ARG A 18 -27.18 -3.69 10.63
C ARG A 18 -28.39 -3.94 11.56
N GLY A 19 -29.35 -3.01 11.56
CA GLY A 19 -30.57 -3.09 12.36
C GLY A 19 -30.38 -2.74 13.83
N THR A 20 -29.22 -2.21 14.23
CA THR A 20 -28.96 -1.70 15.57
C THR A 20 -28.83 -0.18 15.58
N PRO A 21 -28.94 0.49 16.76
CA PRO A 21 -28.67 1.93 16.87
C PRO A 21 -27.24 2.35 16.47
N MET A 22 -26.31 1.39 16.37
CA MET A 22 -24.91 1.61 15.98
C MET A 22 -24.65 1.19 14.52
N GLU A 23 -25.70 1.09 13.71
CA GLU A 23 -25.55 0.77 12.28
C GLU A 23 -24.67 1.80 11.57
N HIS A 24 -23.69 1.31 10.85
CA HIS A 24 -22.76 2.15 10.09
C HIS A 24 -22.49 1.54 8.70
N VAL A 25 -22.84 2.29 7.65
CA VAL A 25 -22.58 1.90 6.27
C VAL A 25 -21.15 2.27 5.91
N ALA A 26 -20.29 1.28 5.80
CA ALA A 26 -18.85 1.47 5.55
C ALA A 26 -18.50 1.49 4.05
N LEU A 27 -19.23 0.73 3.22
CA LEU A 27 -19.07 0.73 1.77
C LEU A 27 -20.44 0.89 1.09
N LYS A 28 -20.51 1.69 0.02
CA LYS A 28 -21.74 2.11 -0.66
C LYS A 28 -21.58 1.97 -2.18
N GLY A 29 -21.53 0.74 -2.69
CA GLY A 29 -21.38 0.50 -4.12
C GLY A 29 -19.99 0.80 -4.64
N THR A 30 -18.94 0.50 -3.85
CA THR A 30 -17.53 0.71 -4.19
C THR A 30 -17.11 -0.19 -5.35
N ASN A 31 -16.33 0.35 -6.29
CA ASN A 31 -15.72 -0.36 -7.39
C ASN A 31 -14.21 -0.29 -7.32
N LEU A 32 -13.53 -1.37 -7.67
CA LEU A 32 -12.08 -1.41 -7.72
C LEU A 32 -11.62 -2.50 -8.69
N TYR A 33 -10.58 -2.20 -9.45
CA TYR A 33 -10.01 -3.10 -10.41
C TYR A 33 -8.49 -3.07 -10.34
N VAL A 34 -7.83 -4.22 -10.22
CA VAL A 34 -6.37 -4.32 -10.13
C VAL A 34 -5.85 -5.33 -11.15
N GLU A 35 -4.85 -4.94 -11.91
CA GLU A 35 -4.15 -5.82 -12.84
C GLU A 35 -3.07 -6.64 -12.14
N GLU A 36 -2.78 -7.83 -12.66
CA GLU A 36 -1.70 -8.68 -12.15
C GLU A 36 -0.35 -7.97 -12.27
N GLY A 37 0.41 -7.93 -11.15
CA GLY A 37 1.70 -7.23 -11.06
C GLY A 37 1.60 -5.71 -10.93
N GLU A 38 0.40 -5.14 -10.80
CA GLU A 38 0.20 -3.72 -10.55
C GLU A 38 0.45 -3.37 -9.07
N CYS A 39 0.95 -2.17 -8.81
CA CYS A 39 1.02 -1.59 -7.48
C CYS A 39 -0.01 -0.48 -7.36
N ILE A 40 -1.07 -0.67 -6.57
CA ILE A 40 -2.09 0.36 -6.36
C ILE A 40 -2.07 0.90 -4.93
N ALA A 41 -2.39 2.19 -4.82
CA ALA A 41 -2.65 2.83 -3.53
C ALA A 41 -4.14 3.08 -3.34
N ILE A 42 -4.64 2.88 -2.12
CA ILE A 42 -5.98 3.29 -1.70
C ILE A 42 -5.82 4.39 -0.67
N ILE A 43 -6.30 5.59 -0.98
CA ILE A 43 -6.21 6.78 -0.13
C ILE A 43 -7.59 7.33 0.21
N GLY A 44 -7.66 8.22 1.19
CA GLY A 44 -8.91 8.86 1.64
C GLY A 44 -8.85 9.15 3.13
N HIS A 45 -9.79 9.96 3.64
CA HIS A 45 -9.84 10.30 5.05
C HIS A 45 -10.12 9.09 5.96
N THR A 46 -9.88 9.22 7.26
CA THR A 46 -10.25 8.19 8.24
C THR A 46 -11.75 7.95 8.21
N GLY A 47 -12.17 6.68 8.22
CA GLY A 47 -13.59 6.30 8.10
C GLY A 47 -14.14 6.25 6.67
N SER A 48 -13.34 6.50 5.62
CA SER A 48 -13.80 6.41 4.24
C SER A 48 -14.04 4.98 3.71
N GLY A 49 -13.78 3.93 4.52
CA GLY A 49 -14.06 2.53 4.17
C GLY A 49 -12.84 1.73 3.68
N LYS A 50 -11.62 2.30 3.64
CA LYS A 50 -10.41 1.64 3.11
C LYS A 50 -10.11 0.29 3.76
N SER A 51 -10.01 0.24 5.09
CA SER A 51 -9.71 -1.00 5.83
C SER A 51 -10.82 -2.03 5.67
N THR A 52 -12.10 -1.58 5.60
CA THR A 52 -13.23 -2.47 5.29
C THR A 52 -13.09 -3.06 3.89
N LEU A 53 -12.72 -2.25 2.90
CA LEU A 53 -12.53 -2.69 1.52
C LEU A 53 -11.45 -3.78 1.40
N ILE A 54 -10.26 -3.55 1.97
CA ILE A 54 -9.15 -4.51 1.86
C ILE A 54 -9.41 -5.83 2.61
N GLN A 55 -10.24 -5.82 3.66
CA GLN A 55 -10.62 -7.04 4.38
C GLN A 55 -11.55 -7.99 3.57
N HIS A 56 -12.18 -7.49 2.51
CA HIS A 56 -12.88 -8.35 1.57
C HIS A 56 -11.94 -9.14 0.66
N PHE A 57 -10.70 -8.67 0.43
CA PHE A 57 -9.81 -9.31 -0.54
C PHE A 57 -9.35 -10.71 -0.13
N ASN A 58 -9.24 -10.99 1.17
CA ASN A 58 -8.87 -12.33 1.67
C ASN A 58 -10.01 -13.06 2.40
N GLY A 59 -11.25 -12.57 2.23
CA GLY A 59 -12.44 -13.17 2.81
C GLY A 59 -12.52 -13.09 4.35
N LEU A 60 -11.86 -12.09 4.97
CA LEU A 60 -12.13 -11.72 6.37
C LEU A 60 -13.53 -11.14 6.51
N MET A 61 -13.95 -10.37 5.51
CA MET A 61 -15.33 -9.91 5.36
C MET A 61 -15.95 -10.52 4.11
N ARG A 62 -17.23 -10.80 4.16
CA ARG A 62 -18.01 -11.25 3.01
C ARG A 62 -18.82 -10.09 2.45
N PRO A 63 -18.93 -9.96 1.12
CA PRO A 63 -19.78 -8.94 0.52
C PRO A 63 -21.24 -9.14 0.93
N GLU A 64 -21.90 -8.09 1.37
CA GLU A 64 -23.35 -8.09 1.63
C GLU A 64 -24.11 -7.93 0.31
N SER A 65 -23.58 -7.09 -0.58
CA SER A 65 -24.06 -6.92 -1.95
C SER A 65 -22.91 -6.56 -2.87
N GLY A 66 -23.13 -6.68 -4.16
CA GLY A 66 -22.09 -6.51 -5.17
C GLY A 66 -21.30 -7.79 -5.40
N LYS A 67 -20.19 -7.67 -6.12
CA LYS A 67 -19.35 -8.79 -6.54
C LYS A 67 -17.90 -8.54 -6.16
N VAL A 68 -17.22 -9.57 -5.65
CA VAL A 68 -15.78 -9.54 -5.33
C VAL A 68 -15.13 -10.75 -5.98
N MET A 69 -14.30 -10.51 -6.98
CA MET A 69 -13.53 -11.53 -7.69
C MET A 69 -12.05 -11.39 -7.33
N ILE A 70 -11.42 -12.46 -6.85
CA ILE A 70 -9.99 -12.49 -6.51
C ILE A 70 -9.33 -13.66 -7.23
N ASP A 71 -8.39 -13.38 -8.11
CA ASP A 71 -7.69 -14.38 -8.93
C ASP A 71 -8.66 -15.39 -9.61
N GLY A 72 -9.79 -14.88 -10.11
CA GLY A 72 -10.86 -15.66 -10.75
C GLY A 72 -11.83 -16.35 -9.79
N GLU A 73 -11.67 -16.22 -8.47
CA GLU A 73 -12.58 -16.78 -7.48
C GLU A 73 -13.60 -15.75 -6.99
N ASP A 74 -14.88 -16.09 -7.07
CA ASP A 74 -16.01 -15.24 -6.69
C ASP A 74 -16.34 -15.41 -5.21
N LEU A 75 -15.99 -14.39 -4.39
CA LEU A 75 -16.20 -14.38 -2.94
C LEU A 75 -17.66 -14.11 -2.54
N SER A 76 -18.51 -13.74 -3.47
CA SER A 76 -19.96 -13.54 -3.24
C SER A 76 -20.70 -14.88 -3.12
N LYS A 77 -20.08 -15.98 -3.54
CA LYS A 77 -20.65 -17.33 -3.45
C LYS A 77 -20.67 -17.87 -2.03
N LYS A 78 -21.67 -18.72 -1.73
CA LYS A 78 -21.82 -19.34 -0.39
C LYS A 78 -20.63 -20.24 0.01
N LYS A 79 -20.00 -20.92 -0.95
CA LYS A 79 -18.86 -21.81 -0.70
C LYS A 79 -17.63 -21.23 -1.40
N VAL A 80 -16.68 -20.74 -0.60
CA VAL A 80 -15.38 -20.23 -1.02
C VAL A 80 -14.32 -21.00 -0.23
N ASP A 81 -13.29 -21.47 -0.91
CA ASP A 81 -12.12 -22.06 -0.22
C ASP A 81 -11.23 -20.96 0.36
N LEU A 82 -11.57 -20.53 1.59
CA LEU A 82 -10.84 -19.50 2.30
C LEU A 82 -9.37 -19.87 2.57
N LYS A 83 -9.02 -21.16 2.63
CA LYS A 83 -7.64 -21.59 2.83
C LYS A 83 -6.80 -21.25 1.61
N THR A 84 -7.26 -21.66 0.44
CA THR A 84 -6.60 -21.34 -0.84
C THR A 84 -6.60 -19.83 -1.11
N LEU A 85 -7.70 -19.12 -0.82
CA LEU A 85 -7.77 -17.67 -0.97
C LEU A 85 -6.71 -16.95 -0.12
N ARG A 86 -6.62 -17.27 1.18
CA ARG A 86 -5.67 -16.65 2.12
C ARG A 86 -4.21 -17.01 1.84
N GLN A 87 -3.96 -18.07 1.11
CA GLN A 87 -2.64 -18.36 0.57
C GLN A 87 -2.28 -17.43 -0.59
N LYS A 88 -3.26 -17.07 -1.44
CA LYS A 88 -3.07 -16.16 -2.57
C LYS A 88 -2.99 -14.69 -2.15
N VAL A 89 -3.72 -14.31 -1.10
CA VAL A 89 -3.83 -12.92 -0.63
C VAL A 89 -3.29 -12.80 0.79
N GLY A 90 -2.08 -12.27 0.91
CA GLY A 90 -1.48 -11.93 2.20
C GLY A 90 -1.84 -10.51 2.61
N ILE A 91 -2.31 -10.32 3.85
CA ILE A 91 -2.60 -9.00 4.42
C ILE A 91 -1.69 -8.73 5.61
N VAL A 92 -1.05 -7.57 5.62
CA VAL A 92 -0.34 -7.00 6.76
C VAL A 92 -1.17 -5.83 7.27
N PHE A 93 -1.67 -5.93 8.52
CA PHE A 93 -2.49 -4.90 9.16
C PHE A 93 -1.65 -3.75 9.71
N GLN A 94 -2.32 -2.66 10.09
CA GLN A 94 -1.72 -1.43 10.59
C GLN A 94 -0.81 -1.65 11.80
N ASN A 95 -1.18 -2.60 12.71
CA ASN A 95 -0.35 -3.05 13.84
C ASN A 95 0.14 -4.47 13.56
N PRO A 96 1.21 -4.65 12.76
CA PRO A 96 1.65 -6.00 12.37
C PRO A 96 2.14 -6.84 13.53
N GLU A 97 2.57 -6.21 14.64
CA GLU A 97 2.97 -6.87 15.88
C GLU A 97 1.84 -7.71 16.50
N ASP A 98 0.59 -7.35 16.30
CA ASP A 98 -0.57 -8.13 16.77
C ASP A 98 -0.77 -9.41 15.96
N GLN A 99 -0.06 -9.56 14.83
CA GLN A 99 -0.07 -10.76 13.99
C GLN A 99 0.98 -11.79 14.41
N ILE A 100 1.90 -11.43 15.32
CA ILE A 100 2.94 -12.32 15.85
C ILE A 100 2.40 -13.07 17.06
N PHE A 101 2.40 -14.38 17.02
CA PHE A 101 1.85 -15.21 18.09
C PHE A 101 2.79 -16.32 18.59
N GLU A 102 3.80 -16.72 17.80
CA GLU A 102 4.81 -17.69 18.22
C GLU A 102 5.92 -17.01 19.04
N LYS A 103 6.55 -17.78 19.93
CA LYS A 103 7.61 -17.29 20.81
C LYS A 103 8.95 -17.07 20.09
N ILE A 104 9.19 -17.82 19.03
CA ILE A 104 10.43 -17.85 18.26
C ILE A 104 10.18 -17.28 16.86
N ILE A 105 11.07 -16.43 16.38
CA ILE A 105 10.92 -15.74 15.09
C ILE A 105 10.79 -16.73 13.93
N GLY A 106 11.69 -17.71 13.87
CA GLY A 106 11.66 -18.72 12.82
C GLY A 106 10.37 -19.52 12.79
N ASP A 107 9.82 -19.87 13.97
CA ASP A 107 8.57 -20.61 14.10
C ASP A 107 7.37 -19.76 13.67
N ASP A 108 7.35 -18.49 14.04
CA ASP A 108 6.29 -17.56 13.64
C ASP A 108 6.22 -17.41 12.13
N ILE A 109 7.36 -17.16 11.47
CA ILE A 109 7.43 -17.07 10.01
C ILE A 109 7.13 -18.42 9.33
N ALA A 110 7.52 -19.54 9.93
CA ALA A 110 7.29 -20.89 9.42
C ALA A 110 5.84 -21.34 9.54
N TYR A 111 5.07 -20.75 10.44
CA TYR A 111 3.73 -21.23 10.80
C TYR A 111 2.81 -21.37 9.58
N GLY A 112 2.71 -20.35 8.74
CA GLY A 112 1.89 -20.36 7.53
C GLY A 112 2.28 -21.49 6.56
N PRO A 113 3.52 -21.55 6.07
CA PRO A 113 4.03 -22.62 5.22
C PRO A 113 3.86 -24.02 5.83
N PHE A 114 4.09 -24.16 7.13
CA PHE A 114 3.88 -25.42 7.84
C PHE A 114 2.40 -25.87 7.84
N LYS A 115 1.46 -24.95 8.10
CA LYS A 115 0.01 -25.21 8.04
C LYS A 115 -0.51 -25.53 6.64
N LEU A 116 0.23 -25.14 5.60
CA LEU A 116 -0.05 -25.56 4.22
C LEU A 116 0.34 -27.02 3.96
N GLY A 117 1.08 -27.66 4.87
CA GLY A 117 1.57 -29.03 4.72
C GLY A 117 2.81 -29.15 3.84
N LEU A 118 3.60 -28.08 3.70
CA LEU A 118 4.83 -28.10 2.91
C LEU A 118 5.92 -28.96 3.59
N PRO A 119 6.80 -29.61 2.81
CA PRO A 119 7.95 -30.31 3.36
C PRO A 119 8.85 -29.36 4.16
N LEU A 120 9.40 -29.84 5.29
CA LEU A 120 10.25 -29.01 6.19
C LEU A 120 11.40 -28.32 5.48
N LYS A 121 12.00 -28.93 4.48
CA LYS A 121 13.04 -28.33 3.65
C LYS A 121 12.52 -27.08 2.93
N GLU A 122 11.35 -27.16 2.32
CA GLU A 122 10.72 -26.03 1.62
C GLU A 122 10.28 -24.94 2.61
N VAL A 123 9.73 -25.31 3.77
CA VAL A 123 9.38 -24.36 4.84
C VAL A 123 10.63 -23.55 5.22
N ARG A 124 11.75 -24.22 5.50
CA ARG A 124 13.02 -23.54 5.85
C ARG A 124 13.52 -22.60 4.75
N GLU A 125 13.47 -23.03 3.49
CA GLU A 125 13.86 -22.19 2.35
C GLU A 125 12.98 -20.94 2.23
N ARG A 126 11.66 -21.08 2.41
CA ARG A 126 10.71 -19.96 2.39
C ARG A 126 10.96 -18.99 3.53
N VAL A 127 11.18 -19.48 4.75
CA VAL A 127 11.53 -18.66 5.92
C VAL A 127 12.82 -17.88 5.67
N LYS A 128 13.88 -18.56 5.22
CA LYS A 128 15.18 -17.93 4.92
C LYS A 128 15.02 -16.84 3.85
N TRP A 129 14.30 -17.14 2.77
CA TRP A 129 14.02 -16.16 1.72
C TRP A 129 13.22 -14.97 2.26
N ALA A 130 12.10 -15.21 2.97
CA ALA A 130 11.27 -14.15 3.51
C ALA A 130 12.03 -13.24 4.49
N MET A 131 12.85 -13.81 5.37
CA MET A 131 13.72 -13.06 6.27
C MET A 131 14.72 -12.20 5.50
N SER A 132 15.35 -12.75 4.46
CA SER A 132 16.29 -11.98 3.62
C SER A 132 15.63 -10.80 2.92
N VAL A 133 14.41 -10.99 2.41
CA VAL A 133 13.62 -9.92 1.75
C VAL A 133 13.38 -8.76 2.72
N VAL A 134 12.99 -9.03 3.96
CA VAL A 134 12.75 -7.98 4.96
C VAL A 134 14.02 -7.47 5.64
N GLY A 135 15.19 -8.03 5.31
CA GLY A 135 16.50 -7.64 5.87
C GLY A 135 16.67 -8.08 7.32
N LEU A 136 16.26 -9.30 7.61
CA LEU A 136 16.60 -10.03 8.82
C LEU A 136 17.60 -11.13 8.46
N ASP A 137 18.73 -11.20 9.18
CA ASP A 137 19.67 -12.31 9.03
C ASP A 137 19.05 -13.58 9.59
N PHE A 138 19.02 -14.63 8.78
CA PHE A 138 18.38 -15.88 9.14
C PHE A 138 19.10 -16.59 10.28
N GLU A 139 20.43 -16.75 10.20
CA GLU A 139 21.18 -17.52 11.18
C GLU A 139 21.27 -16.78 12.53
N GLU A 140 21.28 -15.45 12.49
CA GLU A 140 21.33 -14.64 13.70
C GLU A 140 19.98 -14.54 14.41
N MET A 141 18.87 -14.50 13.65
CA MET A 141 17.55 -14.08 14.18
C MET A 141 16.55 -15.21 14.33
N LYS A 142 16.68 -16.36 13.59
CA LYS A 142 15.67 -17.40 13.54
C LYS A 142 15.30 -18.00 14.91
N ASP A 143 16.25 -18.10 15.82
CA ASP A 143 16.09 -18.71 17.14
C ASP A 143 15.82 -17.65 18.25
N ARG A 144 15.76 -16.36 17.90
CA ARG A 144 15.47 -15.29 18.87
C ARG A 144 13.99 -15.25 19.24
N GLN A 145 13.73 -14.74 20.42
CA GLN A 145 12.40 -14.60 20.97
C GLN A 145 11.70 -13.33 20.43
N THR A 146 10.44 -13.47 20.03
CA THR A 146 9.65 -12.40 19.40
C THR A 146 9.37 -11.23 20.34
N PHE A 147 9.25 -11.47 21.65
CA PHE A 147 9.02 -10.41 22.62
C PHE A 147 10.23 -9.49 22.84
N ALA A 148 11.44 -9.94 22.53
CA ALA A 148 12.68 -9.15 22.66
C ALA A 148 12.92 -8.19 21.48
N LEU A 149 12.01 -8.17 20.49
CA LEU A 149 12.13 -7.37 19.28
C LEU A 149 11.67 -5.93 19.48
N SER A 150 12.34 -4.99 18.82
CA SER A 150 11.82 -3.63 18.63
C SER A 150 10.57 -3.65 17.73
N GLY A 151 9.72 -2.61 17.80
CA GLY A 151 8.54 -2.50 16.95
C GLY A 151 8.85 -2.63 15.46
N GLY A 152 9.94 -2.00 14.98
CA GLY A 152 10.38 -2.14 13.59
C GLY A 152 10.83 -3.57 13.22
N GLN A 153 11.46 -4.30 14.15
CA GLN A 153 11.81 -5.70 13.94
C GLN A 153 10.56 -6.59 13.93
N LYS A 154 9.61 -6.36 14.84
CA LYS A 154 8.32 -7.07 14.85
C LYS A 154 7.58 -6.92 13.52
N ARG A 155 7.53 -5.69 12.99
CA ARG A 155 6.94 -5.42 11.67
C ARG A 155 7.62 -6.20 10.54
N LYS A 156 8.96 -6.29 10.55
CA LYS A 156 9.71 -7.12 9.60
C LYS A 156 9.34 -8.60 9.73
N VAL A 157 9.21 -9.12 10.95
CA VAL A 157 8.81 -10.52 11.21
C VAL A 157 7.41 -10.79 10.68
N ALA A 158 6.42 -9.95 11.01
CA ALA A 158 5.05 -10.10 10.53
C ALA A 158 4.97 -10.07 8.99
N LEU A 159 5.67 -9.12 8.35
CA LEU A 159 5.76 -9.08 6.88
C LEU A 159 6.43 -10.34 6.31
N ALA A 160 7.50 -10.84 6.94
CA ALA A 160 8.16 -12.09 6.53
C ALA A 160 7.23 -13.29 6.64
N GLY A 161 6.42 -13.39 7.71
CA GLY A 161 5.42 -14.45 7.87
C GLY A 161 4.41 -14.50 6.73
N ILE A 162 3.94 -13.34 6.28
CA ILE A 162 3.05 -13.23 5.12
C ILE A 162 3.78 -13.57 3.81
N LEU A 163 4.99 -13.05 3.61
CA LEU A 163 5.79 -13.33 2.39
C LEU A 163 6.17 -14.81 2.27
N ALA A 164 6.41 -15.51 3.39
CA ALA A 164 6.74 -16.94 3.39
C ALA A 164 5.63 -17.82 2.79
N LEU A 165 4.38 -17.35 2.77
CA LEU A 165 3.27 -17.99 2.05
C LEU A 165 3.42 -17.90 0.52
N LYS A 166 4.28 -17.02 0.01
CA LYS A 166 4.43 -16.65 -1.41
C LYS A 166 3.08 -16.24 -2.04
N PRO A 167 2.43 -15.20 -1.51
CA PRO A 167 1.15 -14.75 -2.01
C PRO A 167 1.28 -14.18 -3.43
N LYS A 168 0.20 -14.17 -4.20
CA LYS A 168 0.09 -13.47 -5.49
C LYS A 168 -0.23 -11.98 -5.31
N ILE A 169 -0.94 -11.67 -4.22
CA ILE A 169 -1.39 -10.33 -3.87
C ILE A 169 -0.93 -10.04 -2.45
N LEU A 170 -0.19 -8.95 -2.27
CA LEU A 170 0.22 -8.42 -0.97
C LEU A 170 -0.59 -7.16 -0.66
N VAL A 171 -1.37 -7.20 0.41
CA VAL A 171 -2.15 -6.07 0.90
C VAL A 171 -1.47 -5.52 2.15
N LEU A 172 -1.25 -4.23 2.18
CA LEU A 172 -0.54 -3.54 3.26
C LEU A 172 -1.41 -2.39 3.79
N ASP A 173 -1.82 -2.47 5.04
CA ASP A 173 -2.58 -1.40 5.69
C ASP A 173 -1.62 -0.53 6.50
N GLU A 174 -1.35 0.71 6.04
CA GLU A 174 -0.44 1.68 6.67
C GLU A 174 0.96 1.10 7.01
N PRO A 175 1.67 0.50 6.02
CA PRO A 175 2.87 -0.31 6.31
C PRO A 175 4.03 0.47 6.94
N THR A 176 4.04 1.80 6.80
CA THR A 176 5.12 2.68 7.25
C THR A 176 4.78 3.50 8.49
N ALA A 177 3.55 3.39 8.99
CA ALA A 177 3.10 4.13 10.17
C ALA A 177 4.02 3.88 11.37
N GLY A 178 4.49 4.97 12.01
CA GLY A 178 5.37 4.89 13.18
C GLY A 178 6.83 4.46 12.90
N LEU A 179 7.24 4.30 11.63
CA LEU A 179 8.63 4.07 11.27
C LEU A 179 9.42 5.39 11.20
N ASP A 180 10.69 5.33 11.61
CA ASP A 180 11.64 6.39 11.32
C ASP A 180 11.90 6.52 9.81
N PRO A 181 12.41 7.67 9.31
CA PRO A 181 12.57 7.92 7.88
C PRO A 181 13.44 6.90 7.14
N ARG A 182 14.49 6.37 7.80
CA ARG A 182 15.38 5.37 7.20
C ARG A 182 14.68 4.02 7.05
N SER A 183 14.06 3.53 8.11
CA SER A 183 13.31 2.28 8.12
C SER A 183 12.14 2.32 7.13
N ARG A 184 11.46 3.47 7.04
CA ARG A 184 10.41 3.73 6.05
C ARG A 184 10.94 3.54 4.63
N LYS A 185 12.02 4.24 4.26
CA LYS A 185 12.63 4.14 2.93
C LYS A 185 13.05 2.70 2.61
N GLU A 186 13.71 2.02 3.55
CA GLU A 186 14.13 0.63 3.37
C GLU A 186 12.94 -0.31 3.09
N LEU A 187 11.80 -0.11 3.77
CA LEU A 187 10.58 -0.90 3.54
C LEU A 187 9.98 -0.61 2.17
N LEU A 188 9.85 0.66 1.79
CA LEU A 188 9.30 1.05 0.48
C LEU A 188 10.14 0.51 -0.67
N ASP A 189 11.47 0.57 -0.57
CA ASP A 189 12.39 0.03 -1.57
C ASP A 189 12.20 -1.50 -1.71
N LYS A 190 11.97 -2.22 -0.61
CA LYS A 190 11.68 -3.66 -0.63
C LYS A 190 10.36 -3.98 -1.30
N ILE A 191 9.29 -3.25 -0.96
CA ILE A 191 7.97 -3.40 -1.58
C ILE A 191 8.08 -3.15 -3.09
N LYS A 192 8.81 -2.10 -3.49
CA LYS A 192 9.04 -1.78 -4.90
C LYS A 192 9.77 -2.91 -5.64
N ARG A 193 10.80 -3.50 -5.03
CA ARG A 193 11.51 -4.66 -5.60
C ARG A 193 10.58 -5.85 -5.78
N LEU A 194 9.82 -6.23 -4.76
CA LEU A 194 8.87 -7.33 -4.84
C LEU A 194 7.87 -7.12 -5.99
N ASN A 195 7.36 -5.91 -6.14
CA ASN A 195 6.44 -5.61 -7.23
C ASN A 195 7.13 -5.65 -8.61
N LYS A 196 8.27 -4.96 -8.79
CA LYS A 196 8.89 -4.80 -10.12
C LYS A 196 9.67 -6.03 -10.57
N GLU A 197 10.41 -6.70 -9.64
CA GLU A 197 11.28 -7.83 -9.96
C GLU A 197 10.54 -9.17 -9.88
N GLU A 198 9.70 -9.38 -8.85
CA GLU A 198 8.96 -10.64 -8.63
C GLU A 198 7.52 -10.60 -9.16
N LYS A 199 7.09 -9.48 -9.77
CA LYS A 199 5.75 -9.28 -10.32
C LYS A 199 4.63 -9.47 -9.30
N LEU A 200 4.93 -9.28 -8.01
CA LEU A 200 3.95 -9.34 -6.94
C LEU A 200 2.95 -8.20 -7.10
N THR A 201 1.65 -8.52 -7.13
CA THR A 201 0.61 -7.48 -7.09
C THR A 201 0.57 -6.88 -5.70
N VAL A 202 0.61 -5.56 -5.60
CA VAL A 202 0.63 -4.86 -4.32
C VAL A 202 -0.56 -3.91 -4.22
N VAL A 203 -1.30 -4.01 -3.12
CA VAL A 203 -2.33 -3.04 -2.74
C VAL A 203 -1.92 -2.45 -1.40
N PHE A 204 -1.78 -1.14 -1.31
CA PHE A 204 -1.46 -0.53 -0.02
C PHE A 204 -2.37 0.64 0.30
N VAL A 205 -2.70 0.75 1.59
CA VAL A 205 -3.38 1.91 2.15
C VAL A 205 -2.32 2.81 2.76
N SER A 206 -2.35 4.10 2.47
CA SER A 206 -1.44 5.06 3.10
C SER A 206 -2.08 6.45 3.23
N HIS A 207 -1.72 7.16 4.30
CA HIS A 207 -1.98 8.59 4.49
C HIS A 207 -0.78 9.46 4.08
N ASN A 208 0.31 8.84 3.64
CA ASN A 208 1.51 9.55 3.19
C ASN A 208 1.53 9.64 1.67
N MET A 209 1.29 10.85 1.15
CA MET A 209 1.16 11.07 -0.29
C MET A 209 2.49 10.96 -1.05
N GLU A 210 3.62 11.13 -0.39
CA GLU A 210 4.95 10.87 -0.95
C GLU A 210 5.12 9.38 -1.28
N GLU A 211 4.71 8.49 -0.38
CA GLU A 211 4.75 7.05 -0.60
C GLU A 211 3.84 6.64 -1.75
N VAL A 212 2.64 7.21 -1.79
CA VAL A 212 1.67 6.98 -2.87
C VAL A 212 2.25 7.40 -4.21
N ALA A 213 2.82 8.60 -4.28
CA ALA A 213 3.42 9.12 -5.50
C ALA A 213 4.65 8.33 -5.97
N MET A 214 5.44 7.75 -5.03
CA MET A 214 6.65 6.99 -5.33
C MET A 214 6.40 5.54 -5.76
N LEU A 215 5.36 4.89 -5.23
CA LEU A 215 5.15 3.46 -5.39
C LEU A 215 4.01 3.09 -6.31
N ALA A 216 2.90 3.85 -6.29
CA ALA A 216 1.70 3.47 -6.97
C ALA A 216 1.79 3.65 -8.49
N ASP A 217 1.36 2.63 -9.23
CA ASP A 217 1.06 2.75 -10.65
C ASP A 217 -0.30 3.44 -10.84
N ARG A 218 -1.26 3.21 -9.90
CA ARG A 218 -2.60 3.80 -9.88
C ARG A 218 -3.07 4.05 -8.45
N VAL A 219 -3.87 5.09 -8.29
CA VAL A 219 -4.43 5.54 -7.01
C VAL A 219 -5.95 5.45 -7.06
N TYR A 220 -6.54 4.88 -6.03
CA TYR A 220 -7.97 4.95 -5.75
C TYR A 220 -8.22 5.87 -4.57
N VAL A 221 -9.09 6.85 -4.75
CA VAL A 221 -9.50 7.78 -3.69
C VAL A 221 -10.86 7.36 -3.18
N MET A 222 -10.94 7.08 -1.90
CA MET A 222 -12.19 6.74 -1.21
C MET A 222 -12.70 7.89 -0.36
N ALA A 223 -13.99 8.19 -0.51
CA ALA A 223 -14.72 9.11 0.36
C ALA A 223 -16.11 8.54 0.65
N ASP A 224 -16.56 8.63 1.90
CA ASP A 224 -17.90 8.24 2.34
C ASP A 224 -18.35 6.83 1.91
N GLY A 225 -17.40 5.89 1.84
CA GLY A 225 -17.64 4.51 1.47
C GLY A 225 -17.74 4.24 -0.03
N THR A 226 -17.33 5.19 -0.89
CA THR A 226 -17.28 5.04 -2.35
C THR A 226 -15.91 5.36 -2.93
N ASP A 227 -15.62 4.82 -4.10
CA ASP A 227 -14.48 5.20 -4.93
C ASP A 227 -14.84 6.45 -5.74
N VAL A 228 -14.32 7.60 -5.33
CA VAL A 228 -14.67 8.91 -5.93
C VAL A 228 -13.75 9.34 -7.06
N LEU A 229 -12.50 8.87 -7.06
CA LEU A 229 -11.51 9.15 -8.10
C LEU A 229 -10.59 7.95 -8.29
N THR A 230 -10.16 7.74 -9.52
CA THR A 230 -9.08 6.80 -9.85
C THR A 230 -8.21 7.40 -10.96
N GLY A 231 -6.92 7.15 -10.91
CA GLY A 231 -5.95 7.63 -11.90
C GLY A 231 -4.51 7.35 -11.48
N THR A 232 -3.56 7.74 -12.31
CA THR A 232 -2.15 7.73 -11.94
C THR A 232 -1.86 8.76 -10.83
N PRO A 233 -0.78 8.63 -10.06
CA PRO A 233 -0.39 9.67 -9.09
C PRO A 233 -0.35 11.07 -9.71
N LYS A 234 0.11 11.19 -10.96
CA LYS A 234 0.15 12.46 -11.69
C LYS A 234 -1.26 13.03 -11.88
N GLU A 235 -2.21 12.24 -12.38
CA GLU A 235 -3.59 12.69 -12.61
C GLU A 235 -4.30 13.08 -11.32
N ILE A 236 -3.99 12.40 -10.21
CA ILE A 236 -4.60 12.68 -8.90
C ILE A 236 -3.99 13.93 -8.28
N PHE A 237 -2.64 14.04 -8.19
CA PHE A 237 -1.98 15.10 -7.41
C PHE A 237 -1.78 16.41 -8.18
N THR A 238 -2.07 16.47 -9.48
CA THR A 238 -2.01 17.73 -10.26
C THR A 238 -3.36 18.45 -10.38
N ASP A 239 -4.46 17.86 -9.91
CA ASP A 239 -5.80 18.44 -9.93
C ASP A 239 -6.14 19.10 -8.57
N LYS A 240 -5.80 20.40 -8.43
CA LYS A 240 -6.03 21.15 -7.18
C LYS A 240 -7.50 21.15 -6.72
N GLU A 241 -8.45 21.21 -7.65
CA GLU A 241 -9.89 21.29 -7.32
C GLU A 241 -10.36 19.97 -6.69
N LYS A 242 -9.98 18.84 -7.30
CA LYS A 242 -10.31 17.51 -6.76
C LYS A 242 -9.66 17.26 -5.41
N LEU A 243 -8.37 17.65 -5.26
CA LEU A 243 -7.65 17.52 -3.98
C LEU A 243 -8.40 18.26 -2.86
N GLN A 244 -8.83 19.49 -3.10
CA GLN A 244 -9.60 20.28 -2.13
C GLN A 244 -10.99 19.66 -1.86
N ARG A 245 -11.70 19.28 -2.91
CA ARG A 245 -13.05 18.72 -2.80
C ARG A 245 -13.11 17.47 -1.94
N TYR A 246 -12.13 16.58 -2.08
CA TYR A 246 -12.09 15.30 -1.35
C TYR A 246 -11.12 15.30 -0.17
N GLN A 247 -10.59 16.47 0.21
CA GLN A 247 -9.66 16.65 1.33
C GLN A 247 -8.43 15.71 1.23
N ILE A 248 -7.92 15.53 0.02
CA ILE A 248 -6.75 14.71 -0.26
C ILE A 248 -5.48 15.51 0.02
N GLY A 249 -4.56 14.93 0.76
CA GLY A 249 -3.21 15.47 0.93
C GLY A 249 -2.47 15.59 -0.42
N THR A 250 -1.46 16.42 -0.44
CA THR A 250 -0.58 16.60 -1.61
C THR A 250 0.86 16.32 -1.17
N PRO A 251 1.70 15.64 -1.96
CA PRO A 251 3.12 15.50 -1.66
C PRO A 251 3.79 16.87 -1.42
N GLU A 252 4.70 16.94 -0.44
CA GLU A 252 5.36 18.23 -0.10
C GLU A 252 6.13 18.82 -1.29
N THR A 253 6.75 17.97 -2.10
CA THR A 253 7.40 18.41 -3.36
C THR A 253 6.44 19.15 -4.27
N VAL A 254 5.26 18.60 -4.47
CA VAL A 254 4.19 19.19 -5.31
C VAL A 254 3.66 20.48 -4.70
N LYS A 255 3.49 20.55 -3.36
CA LYS A 255 3.07 21.78 -2.66
C LYS A 255 4.06 22.94 -2.91
N VAL A 256 5.36 22.66 -2.79
CA VAL A 256 6.42 23.67 -3.05
C VAL A 256 6.34 24.16 -4.47
N LEU A 257 6.21 23.25 -5.44
CA LEU A 257 6.13 23.61 -6.86
C LEU A 257 4.85 24.39 -7.20
N TYR A 258 3.72 24.03 -6.60
CA TYR A 258 2.49 24.81 -6.72
C TYR A 258 2.68 26.24 -6.20
N ARG A 259 3.34 26.40 -5.04
CA ARG A 259 3.58 27.72 -4.47
C ARG A 259 4.48 28.58 -5.35
N LEU A 260 5.49 27.98 -5.98
CA LEU A 260 6.32 28.68 -6.99
C LEU A 260 5.50 29.06 -8.22
N SER A 261 4.66 28.16 -8.73
CA SER A 261 3.77 28.46 -9.86
C SER A 261 2.78 29.57 -9.53
N ASP A 262 2.19 29.59 -8.33
CA ASP A 262 1.26 30.63 -7.87
C ASP A 262 1.98 32.02 -7.72
N LEU A 263 3.30 32.02 -7.49
CA LEU A 263 4.15 33.22 -7.50
C LEU A 263 4.58 33.66 -8.91
N GLY A 264 4.14 32.95 -9.95
CA GLY A 264 4.39 33.32 -11.36
C GLY A 264 5.63 32.66 -11.98
N TYR A 265 6.33 31.73 -11.24
CA TYR A 265 7.46 31.03 -11.81
C TYR A 265 6.99 29.84 -12.69
N GLN A 266 7.69 29.65 -13.81
CA GLN A 266 7.44 28.52 -14.70
C GLN A 266 8.13 27.27 -14.15
N VAL A 267 7.38 26.41 -13.46
CA VAL A 267 7.84 25.14 -12.89
C VAL A 267 6.89 24.01 -13.26
N LYS A 268 7.43 22.80 -13.39
CA LYS A 268 6.62 21.60 -13.51
C LYS A 268 6.09 21.22 -12.13
N THR A 269 4.77 21.10 -12.00
CA THR A 269 4.11 20.78 -10.71
C THR A 269 3.90 19.28 -10.49
N ASP A 270 4.41 18.42 -11.38
CA ASP A 270 4.29 16.97 -11.34
C ASP A 270 5.60 16.25 -10.98
N ALA A 271 6.53 16.95 -10.33
CA ALA A 271 7.77 16.36 -9.81
C ALA A 271 7.52 15.81 -8.40
N PHE A 272 7.48 14.49 -8.27
CA PHE A 272 7.16 13.79 -7.02
C PHE A 272 8.40 13.43 -6.20
N SER A 273 9.55 13.25 -6.83
CA SER A 273 10.81 13.02 -6.12
C SER A 273 11.45 14.32 -5.66
N ILE A 274 12.19 14.26 -4.54
CA ILE A 274 12.96 15.40 -4.03
C ILE A 274 13.96 15.90 -5.08
N ILE A 275 14.59 14.99 -5.85
CA ILE A 275 15.58 15.35 -6.88
C ILE A 275 14.91 16.14 -8.00
N GLU A 276 13.81 15.62 -8.56
CA GLU A 276 13.07 16.34 -9.63
C GLU A 276 12.56 17.70 -9.17
N ALA A 277 12.02 17.77 -7.94
CA ALA A 277 11.55 19.04 -7.38
C ALA A 277 12.70 20.03 -7.14
N ALA A 278 13.85 19.55 -6.66
CA ALA A 278 15.04 20.38 -6.48
C ALA A 278 15.56 20.93 -7.81
N ASP A 279 15.56 20.12 -8.87
CA ASP A 279 15.95 20.56 -10.22
C ASP A 279 15.02 21.69 -10.73
N GLU A 280 13.73 21.60 -10.50
CA GLU A 280 12.78 22.68 -10.86
C GLU A 280 13.02 23.95 -10.03
N VAL A 281 13.32 23.84 -8.73
CA VAL A 281 13.67 24.99 -7.87
C VAL A 281 14.99 25.64 -8.32
N ILE A 282 16.01 24.85 -8.66
CA ILE A 282 17.31 25.34 -9.14
C ILE A 282 17.13 26.14 -10.44
N LYS A 283 16.29 25.68 -11.37
CA LYS A 283 15.98 26.45 -12.61
C LYS A 283 15.44 27.84 -12.30
N VAL A 284 14.54 27.98 -11.34
CA VAL A 284 13.99 29.27 -10.89
C VAL A 284 15.10 30.15 -10.33
N LEU A 285 15.94 29.61 -9.44
CA LEU A 285 17.01 30.36 -8.78
C LEU A 285 18.12 30.81 -9.76
N THR A 286 18.45 29.99 -10.76
CA THR A 286 19.43 30.35 -11.79
C THR A 286 18.89 31.39 -12.75
N GLY A 287 17.64 31.30 -13.17
CA GLY A 287 16.98 32.32 -14.00
C GLY A 287 16.87 33.68 -13.30
N MET A 288 16.68 33.69 -11.96
CA MET A 288 16.70 34.92 -11.16
C MET A 288 18.10 35.56 -11.16
N LYS A 289 19.19 34.80 -11.12
CA LYS A 289 20.57 35.34 -11.13
C LYS A 289 20.89 35.98 -12.47
N GLU A 290 20.45 35.40 -13.58
CA GLU A 290 20.66 35.98 -14.91
C GLU A 290 19.83 37.26 -15.11
N GLY A 291 18.58 37.32 -14.63
CA GLY A 291 17.75 38.51 -14.64
C GLY A 291 18.28 39.66 -13.78
N SER A 292 18.87 39.32 -12.59
CA SER A 292 19.45 40.35 -11.69
C SER A 292 20.76 40.95 -12.23
N GLN A 293 21.51 40.24 -13.06
CA GLN A 293 22.71 40.80 -13.70
C GLN A 293 22.39 41.76 -14.85
N HIS A 294 21.20 41.69 -15.44
CA HIS A 294 20.75 42.64 -16.47
C HIS A 294 20.23 43.96 -15.89
N VAL A 295 19.73 43.96 -14.65
CA VAL A 295 19.22 45.18 -13.98
C VAL A 295 20.36 46.03 -13.40
N GLN A 296 21.57 45.51 -13.19
CA GLN A 296 22.73 46.29 -12.71
C GLN A 296 23.58 46.91 -13.85
N ARG A 297 23.13 46.79 -15.10
CA ARG A 297 23.84 47.35 -16.28
C ARG A 297 23.04 48.46 -17.01
N ILE A 298 22.08 49.11 -16.34
CA ILE A 298 21.44 50.33 -16.79
C ILE A 298 21.78 51.46 -15.74
#